data_334f3616ff08a640c7d4892f9b72e8a2
#
_entry.id   334f3616ff08a640c7d4892f9b72e8a2
#
_cell.length_a   1.000
_cell.length_b   1.000
_cell.length_c   1.000
_cell.angle_alpha   90.00
_cell.angle_beta   90.00
_cell.angle_gamma   90.00
#
_symmetry.space_group_name_H-M   'P 1'
#
loop_
_entity.id
_entity.type
_entity.pdbx_description
1 polymer ?
#
loop_
_entity_poly.entity_id
_entity_poly.type
_entity_poly.pdbx_seq_one_letter_code
_entity_poly.pdbx_strand_id
1 'polypeptide(L)'
;MEFEGTLCYTDPIMEELRKLLEKYLNESMEQLILSNPRKGSEESKVRIRPVLIREELLFQAESFRGAQAFHENLKKEEMISRIEEWMEKTFCQLQLFGCGAMVTALVSRKGKVTVKEKRDASGKETPDREKGVKRADLSHNRKKRYLLEEGNSVPFLVDLGVMTEEGRVVRARYDKFRQINRFLEFIEDILPALPEDRELTILDFGCGKSYLTFAMYYYLRECKGLDVRIIGLDLKKDVIRRCGELSRKYGYEKLTFLQGDIAGYEGCSRVDMVVTLDRKSTRLNSS
;
A
#
# COMPACT_ATOMS: atom_id res chain seq x y z
N MET A 1 -15.56 49.50 -29.75
CA MET A 1 -14.92 48.71 -28.68
C MET A 1 -15.25 47.25 -28.95
N GLU A 2 -14.37 46.61 -29.70
CA GLU A 2 -14.54 45.23 -30.15
C GLU A 2 -14.12 44.31 -29.00
N PHE A 3 -15.02 43.43 -28.57
CA PHE A 3 -14.69 42.32 -27.69
C PHE A 3 -14.05 41.24 -28.57
N GLU A 4 -12.73 41.16 -28.55
CA GLU A 4 -12.02 40.01 -29.07
C GLU A 4 -12.36 38.79 -28.21
N GLY A 5 -13.22 37.92 -28.75
CA GLY A 5 -13.46 36.60 -28.23
C GLY A 5 -12.20 35.76 -28.41
N THR A 6 -11.47 35.55 -27.34
CA THR A 6 -10.40 34.54 -27.29
C THR A 6 -11.02 33.16 -27.52
N LEU A 7 -10.95 32.69 -28.77
CA LEU A 7 -11.22 31.28 -29.08
C LEU A 7 -10.20 30.47 -28.30
N CYS A 8 -10.65 29.82 -27.20
CA CYS A 8 -9.91 28.79 -26.54
C CYS A 8 -9.76 27.63 -27.53
N TYR A 9 -8.63 27.54 -28.18
CA TYR A 9 -8.22 26.36 -28.96
C TYR A 9 -7.94 25.26 -27.93
N THR A 10 -8.96 24.50 -27.56
CA THR A 10 -8.79 23.29 -26.77
C THR A 10 -8.00 22.29 -27.63
N ASP A 11 -6.82 21.91 -27.16
CA ASP A 11 -5.99 20.90 -27.81
C ASP A 11 -6.86 19.61 -27.94
N PRO A 12 -7.03 19.05 -29.17
CA PRO A 12 -7.87 17.86 -29.40
C PRO A 12 -7.57 16.70 -28.45
N ILE A 13 -6.35 16.65 -27.92
CA ILE A 13 -5.89 15.58 -27.03
C ILE A 13 -6.36 15.86 -25.59
N MET A 14 -6.49 17.11 -25.16
CA MET A 14 -7.11 17.45 -23.88
C MET A 14 -8.60 17.12 -23.89
N GLU A 15 -9.25 17.25 -25.04
CA GLU A 15 -10.64 16.82 -25.23
C GLU A 15 -10.80 15.29 -25.12
N GLU A 16 -9.84 14.52 -25.63
CA GLU A 16 -9.81 13.06 -25.44
C GLU A 16 -9.63 12.68 -23.96
N LEU A 17 -8.71 13.35 -23.26
CA LEU A 17 -8.53 13.15 -21.83
C LEU A 17 -9.82 13.49 -21.06
N ARG A 18 -10.49 14.59 -21.39
CA ARG A 18 -11.75 15.01 -20.77
C ARG A 18 -12.84 13.94 -20.96
N LYS A 19 -13.03 13.43 -22.18
CA LYS A 19 -13.99 12.35 -22.45
C LYS A 19 -13.72 11.09 -21.61
N LEU A 20 -12.44 10.75 -21.42
CA LEU A 20 -12.06 9.62 -20.56
C LEU A 20 -12.33 9.91 -19.09
N LEU A 21 -12.06 11.12 -18.60
CA LEU A 21 -12.38 11.52 -17.24
C LEU A 21 -13.89 11.52 -17.01
N GLU A 22 -14.70 12.02 -17.93
CA GLU A 22 -16.17 11.98 -17.87
C GLU A 22 -16.71 10.54 -17.79
N LYS A 23 -16.08 9.61 -18.50
CA LYS A 23 -16.44 8.18 -18.48
C LYS A 23 -16.07 7.50 -17.17
N TYR A 24 -14.86 7.75 -16.65
CA TYR A 24 -14.29 6.97 -15.56
C TYR A 24 -14.37 7.63 -14.17
N LEU A 25 -14.63 8.95 -14.05
CA LEU A 25 -14.91 9.57 -12.76
C LEU A 25 -16.36 9.26 -12.34
N ASN A 26 -16.52 8.14 -11.66
CA ASN A 26 -17.77 7.65 -11.12
C ASN A 26 -17.52 6.84 -9.83
N GLU A 27 -18.56 6.29 -9.24
CA GLU A 27 -18.52 5.53 -8.00
C GLU A 27 -17.68 4.24 -8.08
N SER A 28 -17.45 3.70 -9.28
CA SER A 28 -16.64 2.49 -9.49
C SER A 28 -15.15 2.77 -9.75
N MET A 29 -14.75 4.05 -9.79
CA MET A 29 -13.34 4.42 -9.80
C MET A 29 -12.68 4.04 -8.47
N GLU A 30 -11.53 3.38 -8.54
CA GLU A 30 -10.75 3.05 -7.36
C GLU A 30 -9.90 4.24 -6.92
N GLN A 31 -9.10 4.76 -7.83
CA GLN A 31 -8.26 5.94 -7.61
C GLN A 31 -7.75 6.53 -8.92
N LEU A 32 -7.43 7.82 -8.87
CA LEU A 32 -6.64 8.52 -9.89
C LEU A 32 -5.40 9.13 -9.23
N ILE A 33 -4.27 9.02 -9.91
CA ILE A 33 -2.98 9.50 -9.41
C ILE A 33 -2.38 10.44 -10.45
N LEU A 34 -2.07 11.67 -10.02
CA LEU A 34 -1.22 12.60 -10.76
C LEU A 34 0.20 12.54 -10.20
N SER A 35 1.18 12.43 -11.06
CA SER A 35 2.59 12.25 -10.71
C SER A 35 3.52 12.82 -11.78
N ASN A 36 4.83 12.71 -11.57
CA ASN A 36 5.84 13.29 -12.43
C ASN A 36 5.67 14.81 -12.55
N PRO A 37 5.89 15.57 -11.45
CA PRO A 37 5.70 17.01 -11.43
C PRO A 37 6.68 17.70 -12.36
N ARG A 38 6.27 18.83 -12.94
CA ARG A 38 7.13 19.71 -13.73
C ARG A 38 8.19 20.35 -12.83
N LYS A 39 9.32 20.69 -13.40
CA LYS A 39 10.42 21.33 -12.66
C LYS A 39 9.95 22.64 -12.03
N GLY A 40 10.14 22.81 -10.72
CA GLY A 40 9.70 23.98 -9.96
C GLY A 40 8.31 23.89 -9.35
N SER A 41 7.59 22.76 -9.53
CA SER A 41 6.32 22.53 -8.84
C SER A 41 6.53 22.26 -7.35
N GLU A 42 5.70 22.85 -6.51
CA GLU A 42 5.66 22.57 -5.07
C GLU A 42 4.96 21.24 -4.78
N GLU A 43 4.03 20.83 -5.63
CA GLU A 43 3.25 19.62 -5.47
C GLU A 43 4.01 18.42 -6.06
N SER A 44 4.21 17.40 -5.25
CA SER A 44 4.92 16.17 -5.64
C SER A 44 3.99 15.09 -6.22
N LYS A 45 2.74 15.07 -5.78
CA LYS A 45 1.74 14.06 -6.15
C LYS A 45 0.35 14.52 -5.77
N VAL A 46 -0.67 14.09 -6.54
CA VAL A 46 -2.08 14.17 -6.14
C VAL A 46 -2.71 12.80 -6.25
N ARG A 47 -3.54 12.43 -5.29
CA ARG A 47 -4.41 11.25 -5.32
C ARG A 47 -5.85 11.69 -5.28
N ILE A 48 -6.69 11.10 -6.12
CA ILE A 48 -8.11 11.39 -6.20
C ILE A 48 -8.88 10.10 -6.05
N ARG A 49 -9.93 10.12 -5.23
CA ARG A 49 -10.84 8.98 -5.04
C ARG A 49 -12.28 9.44 -4.90
N PRO A 50 -13.27 8.63 -5.28
CA PRO A 50 -14.66 8.92 -5.00
C PRO A 50 -14.94 8.78 -3.50
N VAL A 51 -15.79 9.65 -2.98
CA VAL A 51 -16.27 9.65 -1.58
C VAL A 51 -17.74 10.02 -1.55
N LEU A 52 -18.50 9.43 -0.63
CA LEU A 52 -19.88 9.84 -0.33
C LEU A 52 -19.86 10.76 0.88
N ILE A 53 -20.31 12.00 0.70
CA ILE A 53 -20.49 12.98 1.78
C ILE A 53 -21.94 13.44 1.76
N ARG A 54 -22.69 13.16 2.83
CA ARG A 54 -24.14 13.48 2.93
C ARG A 54 -24.95 12.95 1.74
N GLU A 55 -24.68 11.70 1.33
CA GLU A 55 -25.31 11.02 0.19
C GLU A 55 -24.98 11.61 -1.19
N GLU A 56 -24.13 12.63 -1.27
CA GLU A 56 -23.64 13.18 -2.53
C GLU A 56 -22.28 12.55 -2.90
N LEU A 57 -22.14 12.10 -4.16
CA LEU A 57 -20.89 11.60 -4.70
C LEU A 57 -19.97 12.77 -5.01
N LEU A 58 -18.87 12.86 -4.28
CA LEU A 58 -17.79 13.83 -4.48
C LEU A 58 -16.49 13.11 -4.79
N PHE A 59 -15.52 13.86 -5.29
CA PHE A 59 -14.17 13.37 -5.51
C PHE A 59 -13.22 14.09 -4.56
N GLN A 60 -12.57 13.31 -3.69
CA GLN A 60 -11.58 13.83 -2.75
C GLN A 60 -10.21 13.80 -3.40
N ALA A 61 -9.62 14.97 -3.59
CA ALA A 61 -8.21 15.12 -3.95
C ALA A 61 -7.36 15.31 -2.70
N GLU A 62 -6.27 14.55 -2.62
CA GLU A 62 -5.22 14.66 -1.61
C GLU A 62 -3.93 15.07 -2.34
N SER A 63 -3.53 16.35 -2.21
CA SER A 63 -2.30 16.88 -2.79
C SER A 63 -1.18 16.93 -1.76
N PHE A 64 0.04 16.59 -2.18
CA PHE A 64 1.22 16.50 -1.33
C PHE A 64 2.23 17.57 -1.68
N ARG A 65 2.56 18.44 -0.69
CA ARG A 65 3.60 19.49 -0.78
C ARG A 65 4.62 19.23 0.33
N GLY A 66 5.79 18.72 -0.03
CA GLY A 66 6.76 18.26 0.95
C GLY A 66 6.18 17.19 1.88
N ALA A 67 6.15 17.45 3.18
CA ALA A 67 5.59 16.57 4.21
C ALA A 67 4.11 16.83 4.52
N GLN A 68 3.48 17.82 3.89
CA GLN A 68 2.10 18.23 4.14
C GLN A 68 1.15 17.65 3.10
N ALA A 69 -0.04 17.24 3.54
CA ALA A 69 -1.13 16.79 2.70
C ALA A 69 -2.31 17.78 2.81
N PHE A 70 -2.84 18.19 1.67
CA PHE A 70 -4.00 19.08 1.56
C PHE A 70 -5.14 18.29 0.93
N HIS A 71 -6.36 18.52 1.42
CA HIS A 71 -7.54 17.81 0.97
C HIS A 71 -8.58 18.78 0.43
N GLU A 72 -9.16 18.45 -0.72
CA GLU A 72 -10.32 19.14 -1.26
C GLU A 72 -11.34 18.12 -1.75
N ASN A 73 -12.64 18.44 -1.62
CA ASN A 73 -13.73 17.60 -2.09
C ASN A 73 -14.51 18.38 -3.14
N LEU A 74 -14.54 17.90 -4.37
CA LEU A 74 -15.12 18.56 -5.50
C LEU A 74 -16.18 17.71 -6.18
N LYS A 75 -17.16 18.33 -6.83
CA LYS A 75 -18.08 17.65 -7.73
C LYS A 75 -17.35 17.17 -8.98
N LYS A 76 -17.97 16.28 -9.73
CA LYS A 76 -17.36 15.64 -10.90
C LYS A 76 -16.80 16.66 -11.90
N GLU A 77 -17.59 17.64 -12.29
CA GLU A 77 -17.23 18.65 -13.30
C GLU A 77 -16.08 19.54 -12.82
N GLU A 78 -16.15 19.96 -11.54
CA GLU A 78 -15.09 20.75 -10.91
C GLU A 78 -13.79 19.96 -10.81
N MET A 79 -13.88 18.66 -10.46
CA MET A 79 -12.72 17.78 -10.38
C MET A 79 -12.09 17.54 -11.76
N ILE A 80 -12.90 17.37 -12.82
CA ILE A 80 -12.39 17.26 -14.20
C ILE A 80 -11.59 18.51 -14.56
N SER A 81 -12.16 19.68 -14.36
CA SER A 81 -11.48 20.95 -14.66
C SER A 81 -10.20 21.12 -13.83
N ARG A 82 -10.22 20.67 -12.57
CA ARG A 82 -9.05 20.70 -11.68
C ARG A 82 -7.94 19.76 -12.15
N ILE A 83 -8.30 18.56 -12.63
CA ILE A 83 -7.35 17.60 -13.19
C ILE A 83 -6.71 18.15 -14.47
N GLU A 84 -7.51 18.77 -15.35
CA GLU A 84 -7.01 19.41 -16.58
C GLU A 84 -5.99 20.51 -16.23
N GLU A 85 -6.30 21.38 -15.27
CA GLU A 85 -5.37 22.40 -14.79
C GLU A 85 -4.07 21.82 -14.26
N TRP A 86 -4.14 20.77 -13.43
CA TRP A 86 -2.96 20.08 -12.93
C TRP A 86 -2.12 19.44 -14.03
N MET A 87 -2.75 18.82 -15.04
CA MET A 87 -2.04 18.22 -16.17
C MET A 87 -1.42 19.25 -17.09
N GLU A 88 -2.03 20.40 -17.22
CA GLU A 88 -1.49 21.51 -18.01
C GLU A 88 -0.29 22.17 -17.31
N LYS A 89 -0.41 22.48 -16.01
CA LYS A 89 0.53 23.34 -15.28
C LYS A 89 1.53 22.59 -14.41
N THR A 90 1.12 21.47 -13.81
CA THR A 90 1.83 20.87 -12.67
C THR A 90 2.39 19.48 -12.96
N PHE A 91 1.60 18.59 -13.53
CA PHE A 91 1.99 17.18 -13.69
C PHE A 91 2.14 16.75 -15.14
N CYS A 92 2.99 15.74 -15.37
CA CYS A 92 3.20 15.17 -16.69
C CYS A 92 2.63 13.76 -16.83
N GLN A 93 2.07 13.19 -15.76
CA GLN A 93 1.53 11.83 -15.76
C GLN A 93 0.24 11.74 -14.95
N LEU A 94 -0.74 11.08 -15.54
CA LEU A 94 -1.99 10.68 -14.91
C LEU A 94 -2.14 9.17 -15.04
N GLN A 95 -2.54 8.50 -13.96
CA GLN A 95 -2.96 7.10 -13.95
C GLN A 95 -4.30 6.99 -13.24
N LEU A 96 -5.28 6.40 -13.91
CA LEU A 96 -6.61 6.14 -13.37
C LEU A 96 -6.85 4.63 -13.33
N PHE A 97 -7.34 4.15 -12.21
CA PHE A 97 -7.65 2.76 -11.94
C PHE A 97 -9.14 2.64 -11.58
N GLY A 98 -9.81 1.66 -12.15
CA GLY A 98 -11.20 1.35 -11.84
C GLY A 98 -11.97 0.82 -13.04
N CYS A 99 -13.15 0.28 -12.78
CA CYS A 99 -14.04 -0.29 -13.80
C CYS A 99 -13.39 -1.39 -14.68
N GLY A 100 -12.39 -2.13 -14.16
CA GLY A 100 -11.64 -3.13 -14.94
C GLY A 100 -10.78 -2.52 -16.03
N ALA A 101 -10.43 -1.24 -15.93
CA ALA A 101 -9.56 -0.53 -16.86
C ALA A 101 -8.49 0.27 -16.13
N MET A 102 -7.35 0.43 -16.78
CA MET A 102 -6.30 1.36 -16.41
C MET A 102 -6.10 2.37 -17.52
N VAL A 103 -6.31 3.65 -17.22
CA VAL A 103 -6.02 4.75 -18.13
C VAL A 103 -4.71 5.41 -17.72
N THR A 104 -3.81 5.61 -18.68
CA THR A 104 -2.56 6.34 -18.47
C THR A 104 -2.49 7.49 -19.48
N ALA A 105 -2.36 8.71 -18.99
CA ALA A 105 -2.06 9.88 -19.80
C ALA A 105 -0.66 10.40 -19.45
N LEU A 106 0.13 10.69 -20.48
CA LEU A 106 1.48 11.24 -20.39
C LEU A 106 1.58 12.52 -21.18
N VAL A 107 2.15 13.54 -20.57
CA VAL A 107 2.46 14.82 -21.24
C VAL A 107 3.96 14.88 -21.50
N SER A 108 4.34 14.97 -22.77
CA SER A 108 5.74 15.12 -23.17
C SER A 108 6.29 16.50 -22.82
N ARG A 109 7.62 16.67 -22.85
CA ARG A 109 8.27 18.00 -22.66
C ARG A 109 7.84 19.06 -23.70
N LYS A 110 7.35 18.61 -24.86
CA LYS A 110 6.85 19.48 -25.95
C LYS A 110 5.34 19.73 -25.83
N GLY A 111 4.70 19.36 -24.71
CA GLY A 111 3.26 19.53 -24.48
C GLY A 111 2.36 18.47 -25.13
N LYS A 112 2.92 17.54 -25.92
CA LYS A 112 2.11 16.48 -26.56
C LYS A 112 1.61 15.51 -25.50
N VAL A 113 0.29 15.39 -25.39
CA VAL A 113 -0.39 14.40 -24.53
C VAL A 113 -0.51 13.08 -25.29
N THR A 114 -0.33 11.97 -24.61
CA THR A 114 -0.57 10.62 -25.13
C THR A 114 -1.42 9.89 -24.12
N VAL A 115 -2.58 9.39 -24.54
CA VAL A 115 -3.49 8.64 -23.69
C VAL A 115 -3.50 7.18 -24.11
N LYS A 116 -3.44 6.27 -23.15
CA LYS A 116 -3.54 4.83 -23.34
C LYS A 116 -4.58 4.27 -22.37
N GLU A 117 -5.57 3.58 -22.90
CA GLU A 117 -6.54 2.79 -22.13
C GLU A 117 -6.15 1.31 -22.26
N LYS A 118 -5.90 0.65 -21.13
CA LYS A 118 -5.64 -0.78 -21.06
C LYS A 118 -6.78 -1.42 -20.28
N ARG A 119 -7.54 -2.31 -20.91
CA ARG A 119 -8.57 -3.11 -20.26
C ARG A 119 -7.99 -4.46 -19.90
N ASP A 120 -8.38 -5.00 -18.75
CA ASP A 120 -8.01 -6.34 -18.37
C ASP A 120 -8.54 -7.32 -19.44
N ALA A 121 -7.63 -8.12 -20.01
CA ALA A 121 -7.93 -9.10 -21.06
C ALA A 121 -8.85 -10.25 -20.59
N SER A 122 -9.29 -10.26 -19.34
CA SER A 122 -10.27 -11.18 -18.78
C SER A 122 -11.72 -10.76 -19.07
N GLY A 123 -12.00 -10.19 -20.23
CA GLY A 123 -13.33 -9.82 -20.74
C GLY A 123 -14.26 -11.01 -21.01
N LYS A 124 -14.27 -12.01 -20.12
CA LYS A 124 -15.37 -12.97 -20.01
C LYS A 124 -16.32 -12.45 -18.97
N GLU A 125 -17.48 -11.99 -19.41
CA GLU A 125 -18.68 -11.88 -18.60
C GLU A 125 -18.98 -13.26 -18.01
N THR A 126 -18.43 -13.56 -16.85
CA THR A 126 -18.85 -14.72 -16.09
C THR A 126 -20.01 -14.30 -15.21
N PRO A 127 -21.14 -15.04 -15.23
CA PRO A 127 -22.34 -14.70 -14.43
C PRO A 127 -22.11 -14.63 -12.92
N ASP A 128 -20.93 -15.02 -12.44
CA ASP A 128 -20.56 -15.04 -11.01
C ASP A 128 -19.84 -13.76 -10.52
N ARG A 129 -19.70 -12.74 -11.36
CA ARG A 129 -19.05 -11.47 -10.94
C ARG A 129 -19.91 -10.54 -10.06
N GLU A 130 -21.16 -10.88 -9.80
CA GLU A 130 -21.96 -10.12 -8.81
C GLU A 130 -21.42 -10.24 -7.37
N LYS A 131 -20.52 -11.21 -7.08
CA LYS A 131 -19.91 -11.41 -5.75
C LYS A 131 -18.48 -10.92 -5.61
N GLY A 132 -17.82 -10.39 -6.65
CA GLY A 132 -16.37 -10.15 -6.65
C GLY A 132 -15.90 -8.73 -7.01
N VAL A 133 -16.77 -7.83 -7.48
CA VAL A 133 -16.38 -6.43 -7.65
C VAL A 133 -16.36 -5.81 -6.25
N LYS A 134 -15.18 -5.66 -5.66
CA LYS A 134 -14.99 -4.82 -4.48
C LYS A 134 -15.48 -3.42 -4.88
N ARG A 135 -16.73 -3.08 -4.52
CA ARG A 135 -17.21 -1.70 -4.62
C ARG A 135 -16.18 -0.83 -3.90
N ALA A 136 -15.72 0.22 -4.56
CA ALA A 136 -14.85 1.17 -3.92
C ALA A 136 -15.51 1.61 -2.60
N ASP A 137 -14.78 1.55 -1.49
CA ASP A 137 -15.29 2.03 -0.22
C ASP A 137 -15.40 3.56 -0.32
N LEU A 138 -16.62 4.04 -0.53
CA LEU A 138 -16.93 5.45 -0.72
C LEU A 138 -17.01 6.24 0.60
N SER A 139 -16.72 5.59 1.75
CA SER A 139 -16.76 6.29 3.04
C SER A 139 -15.75 7.41 3.11
N HIS A 140 -16.17 8.60 3.52
CA HIS A 140 -15.31 9.78 3.68
C HIS A 140 -14.23 9.55 4.74
N ASN A 141 -14.59 8.93 5.87
CA ASN A 141 -13.70 8.54 6.96
C ASN A 141 -13.34 7.06 6.86
N ARG A 142 -12.56 6.70 5.86
CA ARG A 142 -12.09 5.34 5.68
C ARG A 142 -11.23 4.94 6.87
N LYS A 143 -11.79 4.15 7.79
CA LYS A 143 -10.97 3.48 8.81
C LYS A 143 -10.11 2.46 8.09
N LYS A 144 -8.79 2.63 8.14
CA LYS A 144 -7.87 1.65 7.59
C LYS A 144 -8.13 0.32 8.30
N ARG A 145 -8.51 -0.71 7.54
CA ARG A 145 -8.69 -2.05 8.08
C ARG A 145 -7.30 -2.65 8.26
N TYR A 146 -6.93 -2.90 9.49
CA TYR A 146 -5.66 -3.52 9.84
C TYR A 146 -5.83 -5.04 9.88
N LEU A 147 -4.77 -5.78 9.55
CA LEU A 147 -4.77 -7.26 9.64
C LEU A 147 -4.76 -7.72 11.10
N LEU A 148 -4.05 -6.98 11.97
CA LEU A 148 -4.19 -7.07 13.41
C LEU A 148 -5.08 -5.91 13.85
N GLU A 149 -6.30 -6.18 14.26
CA GLU A 149 -7.29 -5.18 14.62
C GLU A 149 -7.21 -4.84 16.12
N GLU A 150 -7.70 -3.66 16.50
CA GLU A 150 -7.98 -3.32 17.90
C GLU A 150 -9.16 -4.16 18.42
N GLY A 151 -9.16 -4.44 19.72
CA GLY A 151 -10.20 -5.22 20.40
C GLY A 151 -9.79 -6.64 20.73
N ASN A 152 -8.80 -7.21 20.03
CA ASN A 152 -8.23 -8.51 20.33
C ASN A 152 -6.82 -8.32 20.90
N SER A 153 -6.60 -8.79 22.14
CA SER A 153 -5.29 -8.72 22.77
C SER A 153 -4.31 -9.67 22.07
N VAL A 154 -3.18 -9.12 21.62
CA VAL A 154 -2.10 -9.88 20.98
C VAL A 154 -0.90 -9.89 21.92
N PRO A 155 -0.50 -11.06 22.51
CA PRO A 155 0.47 -11.11 23.59
C PRO A 155 1.79 -10.41 23.31
N PHE A 156 2.39 -10.61 22.12
CA PHE A 156 3.65 -9.97 21.77
C PHE A 156 3.52 -8.45 21.60
N LEU A 157 2.35 -7.93 21.19
CA LEU A 157 2.10 -6.47 21.10
C LEU A 157 1.96 -5.84 22.48
N VAL A 158 1.40 -6.58 23.44
CA VAL A 158 1.30 -6.15 24.85
C VAL A 158 2.69 -6.05 25.46
N ASP A 159 3.52 -7.08 25.34
CA ASP A 159 4.90 -7.07 25.86
C ASP A 159 5.80 -6.02 25.17
N LEU A 160 5.49 -5.63 23.94
CA LEU A 160 6.14 -4.52 23.25
C LEU A 160 5.64 -3.14 23.70
N GLY A 161 4.60 -3.07 24.52
CA GLY A 161 3.92 -1.84 24.92
C GLY A 161 3.23 -1.13 23.75
N VAL A 162 2.90 -1.87 22.67
CA VAL A 162 2.17 -1.35 21.50
C VAL A 162 0.67 -1.46 21.71
N MET A 163 0.23 -2.45 22.51
CA MET A 163 -1.16 -2.76 22.80
C MET A 163 -1.35 -2.93 24.30
N THR A 164 -2.53 -2.63 24.83
CA THR A 164 -2.92 -2.94 26.20
C THR A 164 -3.47 -4.36 26.31
N GLU A 165 -3.61 -4.89 27.51
CA GLU A 165 -4.21 -6.20 27.76
C GLU A 165 -5.66 -6.30 27.28
N GLU A 166 -6.39 -5.17 27.22
CA GLU A 166 -7.74 -5.07 26.68
C GLU A 166 -7.76 -4.95 25.12
N GLY A 167 -6.61 -5.07 24.47
CA GLY A 167 -6.51 -5.02 23.00
C GLY A 167 -6.56 -3.61 22.40
N ARG A 168 -6.38 -2.53 23.19
CA ARG A 168 -6.34 -1.16 22.67
C ARG A 168 -4.92 -0.77 22.27
N VAL A 169 -4.77 -0.10 21.13
CA VAL A 169 -3.46 0.40 20.69
C VAL A 169 -3.03 1.60 21.54
N VAL A 170 -1.81 1.55 22.06
CA VAL A 170 -1.21 2.64 22.83
C VAL A 170 -0.91 3.80 21.87
N ARG A 171 -1.53 4.97 22.11
CA ARG A 171 -1.45 6.13 21.21
C ARG A 171 0.00 6.53 20.86
N ALA A 172 0.90 6.53 21.82
CA ALA A 172 2.32 6.85 21.60
C ALA A 172 3.07 5.79 20.76
N ARG A 173 2.48 4.64 20.55
CA ARG A 173 3.04 3.51 19.77
C ARG A 173 2.25 3.21 18.49
N TYR A 174 1.33 4.08 18.12
CA TYR A 174 0.46 3.86 16.97
C TYR A 174 1.25 3.73 15.66
N ASP A 175 2.37 4.45 15.50
CA ASP A 175 3.25 4.32 14.33
C ASP A 175 3.87 2.93 14.25
N LYS A 176 4.21 2.33 15.41
CA LYS A 176 4.73 0.96 15.47
C LYS A 176 3.67 -0.05 15.06
N PHE A 177 2.45 0.11 15.55
CA PHE A 177 1.30 -0.70 15.17
C PHE A 177 1.05 -0.63 13.65
N ARG A 178 1.07 0.57 13.06
CA ARG A 178 0.93 0.76 11.61
C ARG A 178 2.06 0.09 10.83
N GLN A 179 3.30 0.19 11.30
CA GLN A 179 4.46 -0.46 10.68
C GLN A 179 4.30 -1.98 10.65
N ILE A 180 3.86 -2.58 11.76
CA ILE A 180 3.62 -4.02 11.85
C ILE A 180 2.53 -4.44 10.86
N ASN A 181 1.38 -3.77 10.86
CA ASN A 181 0.30 -4.08 9.93
C ASN A 181 0.72 -3.91 8.47
N ARG A 182 1.50 -2.87 8.14
CA ARG A 182 2.02 -2.67 6.78
C ARG A 182 2.95 -3.81 6.34
N PHE A 183 3.77 -4.30 7.25
CA PHE A 183 4.61 -5.47 6.98
C PHE A 183 3.74 -6.72 6.72
N LEU A 184 2.70 -6.93 7.51
CA LEU A 184 1.79 -8.06 7.30
C LEU A 184 1.00 -7.97 6.00
N GLU A 185 0.65 -6.75 5.53
CA GLU A 185 0.06 -6.54 4.19
C GLU A 185 0.98 -7.09 3.08
N PHE A 186 2.32 -6.86 3.17
CA PHE A 186 3.27 -7.45 2.21
C PHE A 186 3.33 -8.98 2.30
N ILE A 187 3.25 -9.54 3.52
CA ILE A 187 3.19 -10.99 3.69
C ILE A 187 1.92 -11.56 3.05
N GLU A 188 0.76 -10.92 3.27
CA GLU A 188 -0.53 -11.30 2.67
C GLU A 188 -0.46 -11.31 1.13
N ASP A 189 0.18 -10.32 0.52
CA ASP A 189 0.32 -10.21 -0.93
C ASP A 189 1.15 -11.35 -1.54
N ILE A 190 2.05 -11.96 -0.76
CA ILE A 190 2.93 -13.05 -1.20
C ILE A 190 2.29 -14.42 -0.98
N LEU A 191 1.38 -14.57 -0.01
CA LEU A 191 0.79 -15.87 0.37
C LEU A 191 0.25 -16.69 -0.80
N PRO A 192 -0.46 -16.12 -1.79
CA PRO A 192 -0.99 -16.89 -2.92
C PRO A 192 0.08 -17.57 -3.79
N ALA A 193 1.36 -17.14 -3.68
CA ALA A 193 2.48 -17.74 -4.40
C ALA A 193 3.21 -18.83 -3.61
N LEU A 194 2.83 -19.05 -2.33
CA LEU A 194 3.44 -20.05 -1.48
C LEU A 194 2.65 -21.37 -1.50
N PRO A 195 3.29 -22.52 -1.27
CA PRO A 195 2.60 -23.81 -1.15
C PRO A 195 1.63 -23.82 0.04
N GLU A 196 0.44 -24.41 -0.15
CA GLU A 196 -0.57 -24.56 0.91
C GLU A 196 -0.65 -25.99 1.46
N ASP A 197 -0.03 -26.94 0.79
CA ASP A 197 -0.16 -28.39 1.04
C ASP A 197 0.88 -28.97 2.02
N ARG A 198 1.76 -28.13 2.58
CA ARG A 198 2.85 -28.55 3.45
C ARG A 198 3.33 -27.44 4.40
N GLU A 199 4.18 -27.82 5.35
CA GLU A 199 4.87 -26.85 6.21
C GLU A 199 5.70 -25.86 5.38
N LEU A 200 5.51 -24.57 5.63
CA LEU A 200 6.32 -23.51 5.07
C LEU A 200 7.53 -23.23 5.96
N THR A 201 8.71 -23.15 5.39
CA THR A 201 9.93 -22.74 6.10
C THR A 201 10.31 -21.31 5.71
N ILE A 202 10.35 -20.42 6.70
CA ILE A 202 10.64 -19.00 6.52
C ILE A 202 11.89 -18.64 7.31
N LEU A 203 12.83 -17.94 6.67
CA LEU A 203 14.03 -17.39 7.32
C LEU A 203 13.92 -15.88 7.44
N ASP A 204 14.17 -15.34 8.63
CA ASP A 204 14.23 -13.91 8.89
C ASP A 204 15.66 -13.53 9.33
N PHE A 205 16.39 -12.91 8.41
CA PHE A 205 17.79 -12.51 8.65
C PHE A 205 17.86 -11.08 9.21
N GLY A 206 18.69 -10.93 10.27
CA GLY A 206 18.79 -9.65 10.96
C GLY A 206 17.54 -9.30 11.72
N CYS A 207 16.87 -10.32 12.28
CA CYS A 207 15.58 -10.20 12.95
C CYS A 207 15.55 -9.18 14.10
N GLY A 208 16.71 -8.81 14.67
CA GLY A 208 16.86 -7.79 15.71
C GLY A 208 15.96 -8.09 16.91
N LYS A 209 15.15 -7.09 17.33
CA LYS A 209 14.16 -7.28 18.41
C LYS A 209 12.97 -8.16 18.02
N SER A 210 12.95 -8.69 16.81
CA SER A 210 12.05 -9.71 16.27
C SER A 210 10.55 -9.41 16.34
N TYR A 211 10.14 -8.16 16.56
CA TYR A 211 8.70 -7.86 16.65
C TYR A 211 7.96 -8.14 15.32
N LEU A 212 8.63 -8.02 14.17
CA LEU A 212 8.04 -8.37 12.87
C LEU A 212 8.05 -9.88 12.67
N THR A 213 9.06 -10.59 13.15
CA THR A 213 9.12 -12.07 13.15
C THR A 213 7.99 -12.64 13.99
N PHE A 214 7.74 -12.10 15.21
CA PHE A 214 6.61 -12.47 16.05
C PHE A 214 5.27 -12.16 15.37
N ALA A 215 5.15 -10.98 14.74
CA ALA A 215 3.94 -10.61 14.02
C ALA A 215 3.65 -11.55 12.86
N MET A 216 4.67 -11.92 12.08
CA MET A 216 4.56 -12.84 10.96
C MET A 216 4.13 -14.24 11.45
N TYR A 217 4.76 -14.78 12.52
CA TYR A 217 4.38 -16.07 13.07
C TYR A 217 2.94 -16.07 13.57
N TYR A 218 2.56 -15.08 14.38
CA TYR A 218 1.19 -14.93 14.88
C TYR A 218 0.17 -14.85 13.75
N TYR A 219 0.44 -14.03 12.77
CA TYR A 219 -0.47 -13.85 11.64
C TYR A 219 -0.63 -15.13 10.82
N LEU A 220 0.47 -15.75 10.43
CA LEU A 220 0.45 -16.95 9.59
C LEU A 220 -0.11 -18.17 10.34
N ARG A 221 0.28 -18.36 11.60
CA ARG A 221 -0.13 -19.52 12.39
C ARG A 221 -1.50 -19.32 13.03
N GLU A 222 -1.69 -18.25 13.80
CA GLU A 222 -2.87 -18.06 14.63
C GLU A 222 -4.05 -17.43 13.83
N CYS A 223 -3.77 -16.49 12.91
CA CYS A 223 -4.83 -15.83 12.15
C CYS A 223 -5.20 -16.58 10.86
N LYS A 224 -4.22 -17.18 10.18
CA LYS A 224 -4.42 -17.89 8.90
C LYS A 224 -4.48 -19.42 9.04
N GLY A 225 -4.05 -19.98 10.16
CA GLY A 225 -4.04 -21.42 10.38
C GLY A 225 -3.04 -22.20 9.54
N LEU A 226 -2.03 -21.50 8.96
CA LEU A 226 -1.03 -22.13 8.11
C LEU A 226 -0.01 -22.93 8.95
N ASP A 227 0.49 -24.02 8.41
CA ASP A 227 1.60 -24.76 9.02
C ASP A 227 2.92 -24.11 8.63
N VAL A 228 3.50 -23.35 9.57
CA VAL A 228 4.70 -22.56 9.32
C VAL A 228 5.75 -22.82 10.39
N ARG A 229 7.00 -22.88 9.94
CA ARG A 229 8.22 -22.84 10.75
C ARG A 229 8.97 -21.56 10.39
N ILE A 230 9.26 -20.76 11.41
CA ILE A 230 10.05 -19.52 11.22
C ILE A 230 11.33 -19.60 12.00
N ILE A 231 12.44 -19.24 11.37
CA ILE A 231 13.76 -19.21 11.96
C ILE A 231 14.29 -17.79 11.85
N GLY A 232 14.40 -17.10 12.99
CA GLY A 232 15.01 -15.78 13.09
C GLY A 232 16.52 -15.91 13.34
N LEU A 233 17.30 -15.18 12.56
CA LEU A 233 18.76 -15.13 12.73
C LEU A 233 19.22 -13.72 13.04
N ASP A 234 20.12 -13.57 14.01
CA ASP A 234 20.82 -12.33 14.34
C ASP A 234 22.22 -12.62 14.87
N LEU A 235 23.13 -11.70 14.70
CA LEU A 235 24.52 -11.85 15.22
C LEU A 235 24.61 -11.64 16.73
N LYS A 236 23.64 -10.93 17.32
CA LYS A 236 23.66 -10.53 18.73
C LYS A 236 23.07 -11.63 19.63
N LYS A 237 23.93 -12.32 20.38
CA LYS A 237 23.55 -13.40 21.29
C LYS A 237 22.45 -13.02 22.31
N ASP A 238 22.52 -11.81 22.89
CA ASP A 238 21.52 -11.36 23.87
C ASP A 238 20.15 -11.17 23.25
N VAL A 239 20.08 -10.71 22.01
CA VAL A 239 18.84 -10.56 21.25
C VAL A 239 18.21 -11.92 21.01
N ILE A 240 18.98 -12.89 20.53
CA ILE A 240 18.54 -14.26 20.25
C ILE A 240 18.03 -14.95 21.52
N ARG A 241 18.76 -14.84 22.63
CA ARG A 241 18.33 -15.39 23.90
C ARG A 241 16.96 -14.84 24.33
N ARG A 242 16.81 -13.49 24.32
CA ARG A 242 15.56 -12.83 24.69
C ARG A 242 14.40 -13.24 23.78
N CYS A 243 14.64 -13.30 22.47
CA CYS A 243 13.61 -13.70 21.50
C CYS A 243 13.18 -15.16 21.71
N GLY A 244 14.12 -16.07 22.00
CA GLY A 244 13.82 -17.45 22.34
C GLY A 244 13.02 -17.61 23.65
N GLU A 245 13.29 -16.78 24.65
CA GLU A 245 12.49 -16.72 25.90
C GLU A 245 11.06 -16.28 25.63
N LEU A 246 10.89 -15.23 24.81
CA LEU A 246 9.56 -14.71 24.42
C LEU A 246 8.78 -15.73 23.56
N SER A 247 9.45 -16.39 22.62
CA SER A 247 8.82 -17.45 21.80
C SER A 247 8.23 -18.57 22.69
N ARG A 248 9.00 -19.02 23.66
CA ARG A 248 8.53 -20.02 24.65
C ARG A 248 7.39 -19.49 25.51
N LYS A 249 7.49 -18.22 25.97
CA LYS A 249 6.43 -17.56 26.76
C LYS A 249 5.09 -17.55 26.01
N TYR A 250 5.12 -17.34 24.69
CA TYR A 250 3.91 -17.28 23.86
C TYR A 250 3.44 -18.65 23.36
N GLY A 251 4.20 -19.73 23.62
CA GLY A 251 3.88 -21.07 23.11
C GLY A 251 4.11 -21.21 21.60
N TYR A 252 5.01 -20.41 21.01
CA TYR A 252 5.30 -20.43 19.57
C TYR A 252 6.34 -21.52 19.26
N GLU A 253 5.88 -22.79 19.26
CA GLU A 253 6.75 -23.98 19.18
C GLU A 253 7.59 -24.04 17.89
N LYS A 254 7.05 -23.56 16.77
CA LYS A 254 7.72 -23.56 15.46
C LYS A 254 8.42 -22.22 15.13
N LEU A 255 8.57 -21.33 16.11
CA LEU A 255 9.35 -20.11 16.01
C LEU A 255 10.65 -20.24 16.79
N THR A 256 11.77 -20.35 16.08
CA THR A 256 13.10 -20.53 16.68
C THR A 256 14.02 -19.35 16.36
N PHE A 257 14.96 -19.11 17.25
CA PHE A 257 15.96 -18.04 17.07
C PHE A 257 17.37 -18.60 17.20
N LEU A 258 18.22 -18.34 16.21
CA LEU A 258 19.58 -18.86 16.14
C LEU A 258 20.57 -17.71 15.94
N GLN A 259 21.73 -17.83 16.57
CA GLN A 259 22.82 -16.89 16.34
C GLN A 259 23.53 -17.25 15.02
N GLY A 260 23.58 -16.31 14.08
CA GLY A 260 24.25 -16.53 12.80
C GLY A 260 23.92 -15.44 11.79
N ASP A 261 24.58 -15.53 10.65
CA ASP A 261 24.32 -14.69 9.47
C ASP A 261 23.82 -15.55 8.30
N ILE A 262 23.47 -14.88 7.21
CA ILE A 262 22.94 -15.51 6.00
C ILE A 262 23.98 -16.41 5.31
N ALA A 263 25.28 -16.07 5.42
CA ALA A 263 26.36 -16.76 4.70
C ALA A 263 26.75 -18.10 5.34
N GLY A 264 26.50 -18.25 6.65
CA GLY A 264 26.88 -19.43 7.41
C GLY A 264 25.72 -20.35 7.81
N TYR A 265 24.51 -20.09 7.34
CA TYR A 265 23.35 -20.88 7.73
C TYR A 265 23.11 -22.08 6.80
N GLU A 266 23.39 -23.28 7.32
CA GLU A 266 23.20 -24.57 6.61
C GLU A 266 22.04 -25.40 7.16
N GLY A 267 21.20 -24.83 8.06
CA GLY A 267 20.21 -25.57 8.85
C GLY A 267 18.94 -26.00 8.14
N CYS A 268 18.71 -25.64 6.87
CA CYS A 268 17.52 -26.01 6.11
C CYS A 268 17.86 -26.47 4.70
N SER A 269 17.33 -27.64 4.31
CA SER A 269 17.43 -28.16 2.93
C SER A 269 16.49 -27.42 1.96
N ARG A 270 15.48 -26.72 2.48
CA ARG A 270 14.48 -25.98 1.70
C ARG A 270 13.99 -24.77 2.48
N VAL A 271 13.88 -23.66 1.79
CA VAL A 271 13.35 -22.40 2.30
C VAL A 271 12.32 -21.88 1.29
N ASP A 272 11.14 -21.52 1.77
CA ASP A 272 10.04 -21.05 0.93
C ASP A 272 9.99 -19.52 0.85
N MET A 273 10.41 -18.84 1.93
CA MET A 273 10.49 -17.39 1.97
C MET A 273 11.69 -16.94 2.79
N VAL A 274 12.36 -15.89 2.32
CA VAL A 274 13.40 -15.19 3.06
C VAL A 274 12.95 -13.77 3.30
N VAL A 275 13.01 -13.35 4.56
CA VAL A 275 12.74 -11.98 4.97
C VAL A 275 14.06 -11.36 5.42
N THR A 276 14.34 -10.16 4.91
CA THR A 276 15.47 -9.36 5.39
C THR A 276 15.02 -7.92 5.43
N LEU A 277 15.12 -7.30 6.60
CA LEU A 277 14.77 -5.91 6.82
C LEU A 277 16.08 -5.12 6.96
N ASP A 278 16.69 -4.81 5.80
CA ASP A 278 17.91 -4.06 5.76
C ASP A 278 17.70 -2.65 6.35
N ARG A 279 18.32 -2.38 7.49
CA ARG A 279 18.58 -1.01 7.92
C ARG A 279 19.63 -0.48 6.96
N LYS A 280 19.23 0.40 6.03
CA LYS A 280 20.13 1.13 5.14
C LYS A 280 21.43 1.48 5.86
N SER A 281 22.44 0.65 5.72
CA SER A 281 23.82 1.06 5.90
C SER A 281 24.22 1.65 4.56
N THR A 282 24.09 2.96 4.44
CA THR A 282 24.71 3.75 3.38
C THR A 282 26.23 3.66 3.58
N ARG A 283 26.83 2.57 3.17
CA ARG A 283 28.25 2.51 2.85
C ARG A 283 28.34 2.30 1.35
N LEU A 284 28.35 3.40 0.63
CA LEU A 284 28.98 3.48 -0.69
C LEU A 284 30.48 3.16 -0.45
N ASN A 285 30.88 1.94 -0.77
CA ASN A 285 32.29 1.66 -0.99
C ASN A 285 32.65 2.23 -2.37
N SER A 286 33.20 3.44 -2.37
CA SER A 286 34.04 3.91 -3.46
C SER A 286 35.36 3.17 -3.38
N SER A 287 35.65 2.34 -4.35
CA SER A 287 36.97 1.88 -4.74
C SER A 287 37.11 2.09 -6.23
#